data_1829b143ae8270d54e4e488e9228b309
#
_entry.id   1829b143ae8270d54e4e488e9228b309
#
_cell.length_a   1.000
_cell.length_b   1.000
_cell.length_c   1.000
_cell.angle_alpha   90.00
_cell.angle_beta   90.00
_cell.angle_gamma   90.00
#
_symmetry.space_group_name_H-M   'P 1'
#
loop_
_entity.id
_entity.type
_entity.pdbx_description
1 polymer ?
#
loop_
_entity_poly.entity_id
_entity_poly.type
_entity_poly.pdbx_seq_one_letter_code
_entity_poly.pdbx_strand_id
1 'polypeptide(L)'
;TQDDEKICFMKHSGYFITFEGTEGSGKSTQIKVAARYLKRLGKKVVFLREPGGTEVSEAIRKVILDKKFKKMRPETELLLYLAARAQIVREKILPALAQGKAVICDRFEDSTVAYQGFGRKISLDQIESLSRFVRGSLKPHLTFLLDVPPQVGLARIGKVGQRDRIERQSLDFHARVRQ
;
A
#
# COMPACT_ATOMS: atom_id res chain seq x y z
N THR A 1 -11.84 -6.82 -20.04
CA THR A 1 -11.75 -7.39 -21.38
C THR A 1 -11.09 -8.77 -21.28
N GLN A 2 -11.28 -9.67 -22.26
CA GLN A 2 -10.70 -11.03 -22.30
C GLN A 2 -9.16 -11.05 -22.15
N ASP A 3 -8.47 -9.96 -22.51
CA ASP A 3 -7.02 -9.83 -22.34
C ASP A 3 -6.61 -9.57 -20.90
N ASP A 4 -7.46 -8.93 -20.10
CA ASP A 4 -7.20 -8.68 -18.67
C ASP A 4 -7.25 -9.97 -17.83
N GLU A 5 -8.11 -10.93 -18.20
CA GLU A 5 -8.16 -12.25 -17.55
C GLU A 5 -6.92 -13.09 -17.90
N LYS A 6 -6.43 -13.05 -19.13
CA LYS A 6 -5.21 -13.78 -19.54
C LYS A 6 -3.96 -13.29 -18.79
N ILE A 7 -3.82 -11.99 -18.53
CA ILE A 7 -2.71 -11.42 -17.74
C ILE A 7 -2.73 -11.91 -16.30
N CYS A 8 -3.92 -12.17 -15.74
CA CYS A 8 -4.10 -12.61 -14.34
C CYS A 8 -3.68 -14.08 -14.13
N PHE A 9 -3.72 -14.92 -15.14
CA PHE A 9 -3.37 -16.36 -15.06
C PHE A 9 -1.93 -16.69 -15.47
N MET A 10 -1.18 -15.75 -16.04
CA MET A 10 0.23 -15.99 -16.36
C MET A 10 1.05 -16.09 -15.07
N LYS A 11 1.81 -17.17 -14.92
CA LYS A 11 2.84 -17.29 -13.89
C LYS A 11 3.87 -16.19 -14.15
N HIS A 12 3.76 -15.08 -13.40
CA HIS A 12 4.68 -13.94 -13.55
C HIS A 12 6.10 -14.41 -13.23
N SER A 13 7.05 -14.08 -14.10
CA SER A 13 8.48 -14.35 -13.85
C SER A 13 9.11 -13.34 -12.87
N GLY A 14 8.41 -12.25 -12.57
CA GLY A 14 8.84 -11.23 -11.62
C GLY A 14 8.46 -11.52 -10.17
N TYR A 15 9.02 -10.77 -9.24
CA TYR A 15 8.76 -10.89 -7.80
C TYR A 15 8.01 -9.66 -7.31
N PHE A 16 6.92 -9.88 -6.58
CA PHE A 16 6.17 -8.81 -5.90
C PHE A 16 6.45 -8.85 -4.41
N ILE A 17 7.04 -7.77 -3.87
CA ILE A 17 7.49 -7.65 -2.49
C ILE A 17 6.83 -6.41 -1.90
N THR A 18 6.20 -6.53 -0.73
CA THR A 18 5.59 -5.42 -0.03
C THR A 18 6.27 -5.12 1.29
N PHE A 19 6.25 -3.85 1.67
CA PHE A 19 6.73 -3.38 2.96
C PHE A 19 5.57 -2.75 3.71
N GLU A 20 5.26 -3.31 4.86
CA GLU A 20 4.16 -2.90 5.72
C GLU A 20 4.66 -2.40 7.07
N GLY A 21 3.80 -1.70 7.80
CA GLY A 21 4.11 -1.15 9.10
C GLY A 21 3.55 0.25 9.29
N THR A 22 3.44 0.69 10.53
CA THR A 22 2.90 2.00 10.90
C THR A 22 3.78 3.17 10.43
N GLU A 23 3.32 4.38 10.63
CA GLU A 23 4.06 5.61 10.32
C GLU A 23 5.38 5.63 11.10
N GLY A 24 6.44 6.12 10.47
CA GLY A 24 7.76 6.24 11.12
C GLY A 24 8.45 4.91 11.47
N SER A 25 7.94 3.76 10.98
CA SER A 25 8.53 2.43 11.26
C SER A 25 9.87 2.18 10.53
N GLY A 26 10.25 3.03 9.58
CA GLY A 26 11.51 2.89 8.85
C GLY A 26 11.38 2.20 7.48
N LYS A 27 10.17 1.96 6.97
CA LYS A 27 9.92 1.32 5.67
C LYS A 27 10.78 1.88 4.55
N SER A 28 10.77 3.19 4.35
CA SER A 28 11.51 3.82 3.25
C SER A 28 13.03 3.57 3.32
N THR A 29 13.57 3.40 4.52
CA THR A 29 15.00 3.04 4.71
C THR A 29 15.24 1.60 4.29
N GLN A 30 14.41 0.65 4.76
CA GLN A 30 14.56 -0.77 4.45
C GLN A 30 14.29 -1.07 2.98
N ILE A 31 13.33 -0.40 2.37
CA ILE A 31 13.06 -0.47 0.93
C ILE A 31 14.31 -0.11 0.10
N LYS A 32 15.03 0.95 0.49
CA LYS A 32 16.29 1.35 -0.19
C LYS A 32 17.36 0.28 -0.04
N VAL A 33 17.44 -0.39 1.11
CA VAL A 33 18.39 -1.49 1.35
C VAL A 33 18.02 -2.68 0.47
N ALA A 34 16.76 -3.11 0.49
CA ALA A 34 16.26 -4.23 -0.31
C ALA A 34 16.44 -3.98 -1.82
N ALA A 35 16.13 -2.78 -2.29
CA ALA A 35 16.31 -2.41 -3.70
C ALA A 35 17.77 -2.48 -4.13
N ARG A 36 18.71 -2.01 -3.29
CA ARG A 36 20.16 -2.12 -3.57
C ARG A 36 20.62 -3.57 -3.61
N TYR A 37 20.13 -4.39 -2.68
CA TYR A 37 20.45 -5.82 -2.64
C TYR A 37 19.99 -6.54 -3.91
N LEU A 38 18.72 -6.37 -4.32
CA LEU A 38 18.19 -6.98 -5.54
C LEU A 38 18.93 -6.52 -6.80
N LYS A 39 19.30 -5.23 -6.88
CA LYS A 39 20.10 -4.72 -8.00
C LYS A 39 21.48 -5.38 -8.07
N ARG A 40 22.15 -5.62 -6.92
CA ARG A 40 23.44 -6.36 -6.90
C ARG A 40 23.28 -7.81 -7.38
N LEU A 41 22.11 -8.42 -7.21
CA LEU A 41 21.77 -9.73 -7.76
C LEU A 41 21.34 -9.67 -9.24
N GLY A 42 21.55 -8.57 -9.92
CA GLY A 42 21.22 -8.40 -11.35
C GLY A 42 19.73 -8.22 -11.64
N LYS A 43 18.87 -8.03 -10.62
CA LYS A 43 17.43 -7.85 -10.83
C LYS A 43 17.11 -6.43 -11.25
N LYS A 44 16.21 -6.28 -12.23
CA LYS A 44 15.59 -4.99 -12.56
C LYS A 44 14.52 -4.70 -11.50
N VAL A 45 14.65 -3.58 -10.76
CA VAL A 45 13.77 -3.24 -9.65
C VAL A 45 12.88 -2.05 -10.02
N VAL A 46 11.59 -2.19 -9.78
CA VAL A 46 10.58 -1.11 -9.85
C VAL A 46 10.15 -0.81 -8.41
N PHE A 47 10.23 0.46 -8.02
CA PHE A 47 9.73 0.93 -6.74
C PHE A 47 8.40 1.63 -6.91
N LEU A 48 7.42 1.24 -6.12
CA LEU A 48 6.07 1.80 -6.08
C LEU A 48 5.65 2.08 -4.63
N ARG A 49 4.61 2.89 -4.46
CA ARG A 49 3.97 3.12 -3.15
C ARG A 49 2.47 3.24 -3.30
N GLU A 50 1.73 2.82 -2.31
CA GLU A 50 0.29 3.01 -2.24
C GLU A 50 -0.12 3.92 -1.06
N PRO A 51 -1.15 4.75 -1.24
CA PRO A 51 -1.75 5.11 -2.52
C PRO A 51 -0.81 5.99 -3.34
N GLY A 52 -0.83 5.85 -4.68
CA GLY A 52 0.01 6.64 -5.58
C GLY A 52 0.65 5.82 -6.71
N GLY A 53 1.71 6.34 -7.31
CA GLY A 53 2.51 5.64 -8.31
C GLY A 53 2.01 5.74 -9.76
N THR A 54 0.82 6.27 -10.01
CA THR A 54 0.28 6.63 -11.33
C THR A 54 -0.35 8.02 -11.25
N GLU A 55 -0.59 8.67 -12.37
CA GLU A 55 -1.20 10.00 -12.39
C GLU A 55 -2.55 10.02 -11.66
N VAL A 56 -3.43 9.09 -12.00
CA VAL A 56 -4.75 8.95 -11.36
C VAL A 56 -4.61 8.64 -9.86
N SER A 57 -3.75 7.69 -9.50
CA SER A 57 -3.55 7.31 -8.09
C SER A 57 -2.94 8.45 -7.26
N GLU A 58 -2.08 9.30 -7.85
CA GLU A 58 -1.53 10.48 -7.17
C GLU A 58 -2.62 11.56 -6.96
N ALA A 59 -3.54 11.74 -7.91
CA ALA A 59 -4.68 12.62 -7.73
C ALA A 59 -5.59 12.13 -6.59
N ILE A 60 -5.90 10.84 -6.56
CA ILE A 60 -6.67 10.21 -5.47
C ILE A 60 -5.93 10.36 -4.13
N ARG A 61 -4.61 10.12 -4.09
CA ARG A 61 -3.80 10.30 -2.89
C ARG A 61 -3.92 11.70 -2.31
N LYS A 62 -3.90 12.74 -3.15
CA LYS A 62 -4.10 14.12 -2.68
C LYS A 62 -5.43 14.28 -1.95
N VAL A 63 -6.50 13.67 -2.45
CA VAL A 63 -7.82 13.69 -1.78
C VAL A 63 -7.77 12.92 -0.46
N ILE A 64 -7.22 11.71 -0.43
CA ILE A 64 -7.16 10.85 0.76
C ILE A 64 -6.43 11.55 1.91
N LEU A 65 -5.30 12.19 1.64
CA LEU A 65 -4.40 12.74 2.65
C LEU A 65 -4.71 14.20 3.04
N ASP A 66 -5.58 14.88 2.29
CA ASP A 66 -5.89 16.30 2.53
C ASP A 66 -6.62 16.49 3.87
N LYS A 67 -6.02 17.30 4.71
CA LYS A 67 -6.51 17.65 6.06
C LYS A 67 -7.87 18.37 6.07
N LYS A 68 -8.27 19.00 4.94
CA LYS A 68 -9.58 19.67 4.85
C LYS A 68 -10.76 18.70 4.87
N PHE A 69 -10.56 17.45 4.42
CA PHE A 69 -11.62 16.43 4.35
C PHE A 69 -11.83 15.70 5.68
N LYS A 70 -11.99 16.44 6.78
CA LYS A 70 -12.19 15.88 8.13
C LYS A 70 -13.43 14.99 8.26
N LYS A 71 -14.45 15.25 7.42
CA LYS A 71 -15.74 14.51 7.43
C LYS A 71 -15.75 13.33 6.46
N MET A 72 -14.61 12.94 5.87
CA MET A 72 -14.56 11.77 4.97
C MET A 72 -15.02 10.53 5.72
N ARG A 73 -16.02 9.85 5.17
CA ARG A 73 -16.58 8.63 5.74
C ARG A 73 -15.63 7.45 5.55
N PRO A 74 -15.63 6.45 6.44
CA PRO A 74 -14.77 5.27 6.34
C PRO A 74 -14.93 4.54 5.00
N GLU A 75 -16.15 4.40 4.50
CA GLU A 75 -16.46 3.73 3.24
C GLU A 75 -15.87 4.50 2.05
N THR A 76 -15.99 5.83 2.06
CA THR A 76 -15.38 6.70 1.04
C THR A 76 -13.84 6.57 1.04
N GLU A 77 -13.23 6.54 2.23
CA GLU A 77 -11.79 6.34 2.40
C GLU A 77 -11.36 5.00 1.79
N LEU A 78 -12.04 3.90 2.15
CA LEU A 78 -11.77 2.57 1.61
C LEU A 78 -11.85 2.54 0.08
N LEU A 79 -12.95 3.05 -0.48
CA LEU A 79 -13.16 3.06 -1.94
C LEU A 79 -12.09 3.87 -2.68
N LEU A 80 -11.63 4.99 -2.11
CA LEU A 80 -10.55 5.77 -2.69
C LEU A 80 -9.21 5.01 -2.68
N TYR A 81 -8.88 4.31 -1.58
CA TYR A 81 -7.68 3.45 -1.54
C TYR A 81 -7.77 2.35 -2.59
N LEU A 82 -8.91 1.70 -2.72
CA LEU A 82 -9.11 0.64 -3.70
C LEU A 82 -9.10 1.15 -5.14
N ALA A 83 -9.65 2.33 -5.40
CA ALA A 83 -9.59 2.97 -6.73
C ALA A 83 -8.12 3.27 -7.14
N ALA A 84 -7.31 3.82 -6.22
CA ALA A 84 -5.89 4.05 -6.46
C ALA A 84 -5.14 2.72 -6.72
N ARG A 85 -5.48 1.66 -5.97
CA ARG A 85 -4.92 0.32 -6.14
C ARG A 85 -5.31 -0.30 -7.49
N ALA A 86 -6.58 -0.19 -7.90
CA ALA A 86 -7.03 -0.69 -9.20
C ALA A 86 -6.15 -0.15 -10.33
N GLN A 87 -5.87 1.14 -10.29
CA GLN A 87 -5.05 1.80 -11.31
C GLN A 87 -3.59 1.33 -11.28
N ILE A 88 -2.93 1.35 -10.10
CA ILE A 88 -1.49 1.00 -10.02
C ILE A 88 -1.24 -0.48 -10.33
N VAL A 89 -2.16 -1.38 -9.93
CA VAL A 89 -2.06 -2.81 -10.23
C VAL A 89 -2.02 -3.04 -11.74
N ARG A 90 -2.97 -2.47 -12.47
CA ARG A 90 -3.09 -2.66 -13.93
C ARG A 90 -2.02 -1.92 -14.71
N GLU A 91 -1.72 -0.67 -14.32
CA GLU A 91 -0.81 0.19 -15.09
C GLU A 91 0.67 -0.08 -14.83
N LYS A 92 1.04 -0.49 -13.60
CA LYS A 92 2.45 -0.61 -13.21
C LYS A 92 2.84 -1.98 -12.70
N ILE A 93 2.10 -2.56 -11.74
CA ILE A 93 2.54 -3.77 -11.06
C ILE A 93 2.53 -4.96 -12.02
N LEU A 94 1.37 -5.29 -12.61
CA LEU A 94 1.24 -6.44 -13.50
C LEU A 94 2.18 -6.37 -14.71
N PRO A 95 2.30 -5.23 -15.43
CA PRO A 95 3.24 -5.12 -16.54
C PRO A 95 4.71 -5.29 -16.13
N ALA A 96 5.10 -4.78 -14.96
CA ALA A 96 6.46 -4.96 -14.46
C ALA A 96 6.76 -6.43 -14.12
N LEU A 97 5.81 -7.11 -13.48
CA LEU A 97 5.93 -8.54 -13.15
C LEU A 97 5.99 -9.41 -14.41
N ALA A 98 5.18 -9.12 -15.42
CA ALA A 98 5.22 -9.80 -16.71
C ALA A 98 6.59 -9.65 -17.41
N GLN A 99 7.29 -8.54 -17.18
CA GLN A 99 8.64 -8.29 -17.67
C GLN A 99 9.76 -8.93 -16.82
N GLY A 100 9.41 -9.76 -15.83
CA GLY A 100 10.39 -10.40 -14.93
C GLY A 100 11.06 -9.45 -13.92
N LYS A 101 10.52 -8.25 -13.73
CA LYS A 101 11.07 -7.27 -12.77
C LYS A 101 10.70 -7.61 -11.34
N ALA A 102 11.54 -7.23 -10.40
CA ALA A 102 11.20 -7.20 -8.98
C ALA A 102 10.44 -5.89 -8.66
N VAL A 103 9.20 -5.99 -8.24
CA VAL A 103 8.38 -4.86 -7.79
C VAL A 103 8.46 -4.79 -6.28
N ILE A 104 8.92 -3.66 -5.74
CA ILE A 104 8.86 -3.35 -4.31
C ILE A 104 7.79 -2.28 -4.12
N CYS A 105 6.80 -2.53 -3.28
CA CYS A 105 5.73 -1.60 -2.97
C CYS A 105 5.76 -1.20 -1.49
N ASP A 106 5.78 0.11 -1.22
CA ASP A 106 5.54 0.65 0.12
C ASP A 106 4.04 0.68 0.36
N ARG A 107 3.55 -0.26 1.15
CA ARG A 107 2.16 -0.62 1.44
C ARG A 107 1.44 -1.32 0.28
N PHE A 108 0.52 -2.19 0.65
CA PHE A 108 -0.43 -2.87 -0.23
C PHE A 108 -1.68 -3.26 0.56
N GLU A 109 -2.25 -4.45 0.31
CA GLU A 109 -3.53 -4.91 0.86
C GLU A 109 -3.54 -4.97 2.39
N ASP A 110 -2.46 -5.43 3.02
CA ASP A 110 -2.37 -5.55 4.48
C ASP A 110 -2.57 -4.19 5.16
N SER A 111 -2.08 -3.10 4.55
CA SER A 111 -2.40 -1.74 5.02
C SER A 111 -3.90 -1.44 4.98
N THR A 112 -4.66 -1.90 3.96
CA THR A 112 -6.11 -1.68 3.90
C THR A 112 -6.83 -2.46 5.00
N VAL A 113 -6.44 -3.72 5.23
CA VAL A 113 -6.96 -4.53 6.33
C VAL A 113 -6.70 -3.83 7.67
N ALA A 114 -5.47 -3.37 7.90
CA ALA A 114 -5.09 -2.72 9.14
C ALA A 114 -5.81 -1.37 9.36
N TYR A 115 -5.76 -0.47 8.37
CA TYR A 115 -6.28 0.90 8.52
C TYR A 115 -7.80 0.98 8.38
N GLN A 116 -8.39 0.38 7.33
CA GLN A 116 -9.82 0.43 7.09
C GLN A 116 -10.57 -0.67 7.86
N GLY A 117 -9.97 -1.86 7.99
CA GLY A 117 -10.53 -2.95 8.79
C GLY A 117 -10.46 -2.65 10.28
N PHE A 118 -9.30 -2.77 10.88
CA PHE A 118 -9.13 -2.59 12.33
C PHE A 118 -9.22 -1.12 12.75
N GLY A 119 -8.60 -0.21 12.01
CA GLY A 119 -8.61 1.22 12.30
C GLY A 119 -10.01 1.84 12.22
N ARG A 120 -10.71 1.66 11.09
CA ARG A 120 -12.05 2.21 10.82
C ARG A 120 -13.20 1.27 11.18
N LYS A 121 -12.91 0.02 11.54
CA LYS A 121 -13.89 -1.02 11.91
C LYS A 121 -14.84 -1.41 10.78
N ILE A 122 -14.36 -1.39 9.52
CA ILE A 122 -15.08 -1.95 8.38
C ILE A 122 -14.94 -3.48 8.41
N SER A 123 -16.00 -4.20 8.03
CA SER A 123 -16.00 -5.67 7.93
C SER A 123 -14.84 -6.17 7.05
N LEU A 124 -14.09 -7.15 7.55
CA LEU A 124 -12.99 -7.76 6.81
C LEU A 124 -13.48 -8.49 5.56
N ASP A 125 -14.67 -9.11 5.62
CA ASP A 125 -15.26 -9.80 4.46
C ASP A 125 -15.60 -8.82 3.33
N GLN A 126 -16.09 -7.62 3.67
CA GLN A 126 -16.32 -6.55 2.70
C GLN A 126 -15.01 -6.08 2.07
N ILE A 127 -13.97 -5.87 2.91
CA ILE A 127 -12.64 -5.47 2.42
C ILE A 127 -12.06 -6.53 1.50
N GLU A 128 -12.09 -7.82 1.88
CA GLU A 128 -11.55 -8.91 1.05
C GLU A 128 -12.31 -9.03 -0.28
N SER A 129 -13.65 -8.94 -0.26
CA SER A 129 -14.46 -9.00 -1.47
C SER A 129 -14.10 -7.89 -2.46
N LEU A 130 -14.03 -6.63 -1.98
CA LEU A 130 -13.67 -5.48 -2.80
C LEU A 130 -12.21 -5.52 -3.24
N SER A 131 -11.28 -5.93 -2.37
CA SER A 131 -9.87 -6.08 -2.69
C SER A 131 -9.65 -7.14 -3.77
N ARG A 132 -10.36 -8.26 -3.70
CA ARG A 132 -10.31 -9.32 -4.72
C ARG A 132 -10.80 -8.81 -6.08
N PHE A 133 -11.87 -8.03 -6.11
CA PHE A 133 -12.33 -7.39 -7.35
C PHE A 133 -11.25 -6.51 -7.98
N VAL A 134 -10.51 -5.76 -7.15
CA VAL A 134 -9.49 -4.80 -7.58
C VAL A 134 -8.20 -5.47 -8.03
N ARG A 135 -7.65 -6.37 -7.21
CA ARG A 135 -6.34 -6.99 -7.45
C ARG A 135 -6.39 -8.30 -8.24
N GLY A 136 -7.58 -8.91 -8.36
CA GLY A 136 -7.70 -10.26 -8.90
C GLY A 136 -6.98 -11.28 -8.01
N SER A 137 -6.20 -12.15 -8.63
CA SER A 137 -5.38 -13.16 -7.95
C SER A 137 -4.01 -12.64 -7.48
N LEU A 138 -3.66 -11.38 -7.76
CA LEU A 138 -2.37 -10.81 -7.38
C LEU A 138 -2.22 -10.81 -5.86
N LYS A 139 -1.13 -11.43 -5.39
CA LYS A 139 -0.69 -11.39 -3.99
C LYS A 139 0.82 -11.16 -3.93
N PRO A 140 1.32 -10.51 -2.89
CA PRO A 140 2.77 -10.43 -2.67
C PRO A 140 3.38 -11.82 -2.55
N HIS A 141 4.58 -12.01 -3.09
CA HIS A 141 5.39 -13.20 -2.85
C HIS A 141 6.06 -13.14 -1.48
N LEU A 142 6.31 -11.92 -0.99
CA LEU A 142 6.93 -11.67 0.30
C LEU A 142 6.44 -10.33 0.85
N THR A 143 6.07 -10.31 2.13
CA THR A 143 5.73 -9.10 2.88
C THR A 143 6.72 -8.93 4.03
N PHE A 144 7.31 -7.75 4.14
CA PHE A 144 8.10 -7.34 5.30
C PHE A 144 7.26 -6.43 6.19
N LEU A 145 6.94 -6.89 7.39
CA LEU A 145 6.29 -6.08 8.40
C LEU A 145 7.35 -5.45 9.32
N LEU A 146 7.37 -4.11 9.36
CA LEU A 146 8.20 -3.36 10.28
C LEU A 146 7.34 -2.91 11.46
N ASP A 147 7.38 -3.70 12.53
CA ASP A 147 6.60 -3.44 13.73
C ASP A 147 7.31 -2.42 14.65
N VAL A 148 6.64 -1.30 14.88
CA VAL A 148 7.10 -0.25 15.80
C VAL A 148 5.89 0.28 16.59
N PRO A 149 6.02 0.48 17.91
CA PRO A 149 4.96 1.10 18.70
C PRO A 149 4.52 2.43 18.10
N PRO A 150 3.20 2.70 17.98
CA PRO A 150 2.68 3.90 17.32
C PRO A 150 3.25 5.19 17.89
N GLN A 151 3.45 5.25 19.22
CA GLN A 151 4.01 6.43 19.90
C GLN A 151 5.43 6.75 19.38
N VAL A 152 6.24 5.71 19.18
CA VAL A 152 7.62 5.86 18.65
C VAL A 152 7.59 6.31 17.19
N GLY A 153 6.75 5.68 16.37
CA GLY A 153 6.62 6.02 14.96
C GLY A 153 6.11 7.45 14.76
N LEU A 154 5.04 7.81 15.45
CA LEU A 154 4.45 9.17 15.38
C LEU A 154 5.39 10.26 15.93
N ALA A 155 6.22 9.95 16.92
CA ALA A 155 7.24 10.88 17.40
C ALA A 155 8.33 11.14 16.34
N ARG A 156 8.70 10.13 15.56
CA ARG A 156 9.69 10.27 14.48
C ARG A 156 9.18 11.17 13.35
N ILE A 157 7.94 11.00 12.89
CA ILE A 157 7.37 11.81 11.82
C ILE A 157 7.01 13.23 12.26
N GLY A 158 6.63 13.41 13.53
CA GLY A 158 6.31 14.73 14.10
C GLY A 158 7.47 15.73 14.04
N LYS A 159 8.71 15.24 13.88
CA LYS A 159 9.92 16.06 13.71
C LYS A 159 10.23 16.43 12.25
N VAL A 160 9.61 15.76 11.29
CA VAL A 160 9.99 15.81 9.86
C VAL A 160 8.98 16.57 8.99
N GLY A 161 7.82 16.96 9.51
CA GLY A 161 6.86 17.70 8.69
C GLY A 161 5.44 17.80 9.25
N GLN A 162 4.53 18.36 8.46
CA GLN A 162 3.12 18.46 8.87
C GLN A 162 2.43 17.11 8.64
N ARG A 163 1.86 16.54 9.71
CA ARG A 163 1.09 15.31 9.67
C ARG A 163 -0.11 15.44 8.72
N ASP A 164 -0.34 14.40 7.92
CA ASP A 164 -1.51 14.29 7.04
C ASP A 164 -2.80 13.90 7.81
N ARG A 165 -3.89 13.68 7.08
CA ARG A 165 -5.19 13.35 7.67
C ARG A 165 -5.17 12.02 8.43
N ILE A 166 -4.43 11.02 7.97
CA ILE A 166 -4.33 9.71 8.61
C ILE A 166 -3.40 9.78 9.83
N GLU A 167 -2.25 10.40 9.70
CA GLU A 167 -1.27 10.59 10.78
C GLU A 167 -1.81 11.42 11.95
N ARG A 168 -2.90 12.17 11.74
CA ARG A 168 -3.61 12.96 12.77
C ARG A 168 -4.67 12.18 13.55
N GLN A 169 -4.88 10.91 13.23
CA GLN A 169 -5.82 10.07 13.99
C GLN A 169 -5.32 9.87 15.43
N SER A 170 -6.23 9.44 16.31
CA SER A 170 -5.91 9.20 17.72
C SER A 170 -4.89 8.07 17.90
N LEU A 171 -4.21 8.04 19.03
CA LEU A 171 -3.33 6.92 19.39
C LEU A 171 -4.08 5.58 19.41
N ASP A 172 -5.33 5.59 19.86
CA ASP A 172 -6.18 4.38 19.87
C ASP A 172 -6.45 3.85 18.46
N PHE A 173 -6.62 4.76 17.47
CA PHE A 173 -6.71 4.36 16.08
C PHE A 173 -5.42 3.65 15.62
N HIS A 174 -4.28 4.27 15.86
CA HIS A 174 -2.98 3.69 15.47
C HIS A 174 -2.64 2.41 16.26
N ALA A 175 -3.10 2.28 17.50
CA ALA A 175 -2.97 1.06 18.27
C ALA A 175 -3.76 -0.11 17.64
N ARG A 176 -5.01 0.14 17.22
CA ARG A 176 -5.81 -0.86 16.47
C ARG A 176 -5.19 -1.23 15.12
N VAL A 177 -4.62 -0.25 14.42
CA VAL A 177 -3.93 -0.50 13.13
C VAL A 177 -2.72 -1.42 13.32
N ARG A 178 -2.04 -1.36 14.45
CA ARG A 178 -0.86 -2.20 14.73
C ARG A 178 -1.23 -3.64 15.10
N GLN A 179 -2.40 -3.91 15.70
CA GLN A 179 -2.87 -5.25 16.08
C GLN A 179 -3.02 -6.20 14.89
#